data_eef75e76d3e0cd806c31558397dff9a4
#
_entry.id   eef75e76d3e0cd806c31558397dff9a4
#
_cell.length_a   1.000
_cell.length_b   1.000
_cell.length_c   1.000
_cell.angle_alpha   90.00
_cell.angle_beta   90.00
_cell.angle_gamma   90.00
#
_symmetry.space_group_name_H-M   'P 1'
#
loop_
_entity.id
_entity.type
_entity.pdbx_description
1 polymer ?
#
loop_
_entity_poly.entity_id
_entity_poly.type
_entity_poly.pdbx_seq_one_letter_code
_entity_poly.pdbx_strand_id
1 'polypeptide(L)'
;MKTIPNVNKQLADLMNAIAALNAMNTPVTSIMIYSGKPVIRVSRDSPCVSHFRGKKSGYTMTGIDHQGRYRQGEVEMYGCRVIWSESLLH
;
A
#
# COMPACT_ATOMS: atom_id res chain seq x y z
N MET A 1 15.74 23.79 0.03
CA MET A 1 14.56 24.21 -0.76
C MET A 1 13.45 23.19 -0.60
N LYS A 2 12.26 23.65 -0.30
CA LYS A 2 11.13 22.74 -0.18
C LYS A 2 10.74 22.17 -1.54
N THR A 3 10.55 20.87 -1.60
CA THR A 3 10.01 20.23 -2.80
C THR A 3 8.50 20.46 -2.86
N ILE A 4 8.04 21.04 -3.94
CA ILE A 4 6.61 21.22 -4.16
C ILE A 4 6.05 19.89 -4.69
N PRO A 5 4.98 19.37 -4.08
CA PRO A 5 4.38 18.14 -4.59
C PRO A 5 3.94 18.30 -6.04
N ASN A 6 4.26 17.33 -6.88
CA ASN A 6 3.81 17.31 -8.26
C ASN A 6 2.55 16.45 -8.34
N VAL A 7 1.40 17.11 -8.27
CA VAL A 7 0.11 16.44 -8.25
C VAL A 7 -0.13 15.64 -9.54
N ASN A 8 0.29 16.17 -10.67
CA ASN A 8 0.12 15.45 -11.94
C ASN A 8 0.91 14.15 -11.95
N LYS A 9 2.15 14.18 -11.43
CA LYS A 9 2.96 12.97 -11.31
C LYS A 9 2.34 11.99 -10.33
N GLN A 10 1.85 12.49 -9.18
CA GLN A 10 1.20 11.65 -8.19
C GLN A 10 -0.03 10.95 -8.78
N LEU A 11 -0.84 11.66 -9.55
CA LEU A 11 -2.02 11.09 -10.18
C LEU A 11 -1.64 10.06 -11.25
N ALA A 12 -0.62 10.33 -12.04
CA ALA A 12 -0.16 9.38 -13.06
C ALA A 12 0.38 8.11 -12.41
N ASP A 13 1.20 8.24 -11.36
CA ASP A 13 1.72 7.10 -10.62
C ASP A 13 0.58 6.29 -10.01
N LEU A 14 -0.41 6.98 -9.44
CA LEU A 14 -1.56 6.35 -8.83
C LEU A 14 -2.37 5.55 -9.85
N MET A 15 -2.63 6.12 -11.02
CA MET A 15 -3.36 5.43 -12.09
C MET A 15 -2.63 4.17 -12.54
N ASN A 16 -1.32 4.24 -12.69
CA ASN A 16 -0.51 3.08 -13.07
C ASN A 16 -0.54 2.00 -12.00
N ALA A 17 -0.42 2.39 -10.74
CA ALA A 17 -0.44 1.45 -9.63
C ALA A 17 -1.81 0.76 -9.52
N ILE A 18 -2.90 1.53 -9.63
CA ILE A 18 -4.25 0.99 -9.57
C ILE A 18 -4.49 0.01 -10.73
N ALA A 19 -4.03 0.34 -11.93
CA ALA A 19 -4.16 -0.55 -13.07
C ALA A 19 -3.42 -1.88 -12.82
N ALA A 20 -2.21 -1.81 -12.26
CA ALA A 20 -1.45 -3.01 -11.92
C ALA A 20 -2.15 -3.84 -10.86
N LEU A 21 -2.70 -3.20 -9.83
CA LEU A 21 -3.44 -3.90 -8.76
C LEU A 21 -4.71 -4.56 -9.31
N ASN A 22 -5.42 -3.87 -10.20
CA ASN A 22 -6.59 -4.46 -10.85
C ASN A 22 -6.22 -5.68 -11.68
N ALA A 23 -5.08 -5.62 -12.38
CA ALA A 23 -4.59 -6.76 -13.15
C ALA A 23 -4.25 -7.95 -12.24
N MET A 24 -3.95 -7.69 -10.97
CA MET A 24 -3.69 -8.72 -9.97
C MET A 24 -4.93 -9.10 -9.17
N ASN A 25 -6.10 -8.68 -9.61
CA ASN A 25 -7.37 -8.92 -8.92
C ASN A 25 -7.37 -8.42 -7.47
N THR A 26 -6.70 -7.30 -7.24
CA THR A 26 -6.54 -6.72 -5.91
C THR A 26 -7.32 -5.42 -5.82
N PRO A 27 -8.50 -5.42 -5.19
CA PRO A 27 -9.27 -4.18 -5.05
C PRO A 27 -8.61 -3.22 -4.08
N VAL A 28 -8.63 -1.94 -4.43
CA VAL A 28 -8.13 -0.87 -3.58
C VAL A 28 -9.20 -0.52 -2.56
N THR A 29 -8.83 -0.49 -1.27
CA THR A 29 -9.77 -0.18 -0.20
C THR A 29 -9.75 1.30 0.19
N SER A 30 -8.60 1.95 0.06
CA SER A 30 -8.52 3.39 0.29
C SER A 30 -7.27 3.96 -0.37
N ILE A 31 -7.27 5.26 -0.57
CA ILE A 31 -6.17 5.99 -1.19
C ILE A 31 -5.94 7.26 -0.38
N MET A 32 -4.68 7.57 -0.09
CA MET A 32 -4.29 8.81 0.55
C MET A 32 -3.19 9.48 -0.26
N ILE A 33 -3.39 10.75 -0.56
CA ILE A 33 -2.41 11.54 -1.31
C ILE A 33 -1.91 12.66 -0.42
N TYR A 34 -0.63 12.57 -0.04
CA TYR A 34 0.05 13.60 0.72
C TYR A 34 1.12 14.24 -0.17
N SER A 35 1.88 15.15 0.40
CA SER A 35 3.14 15.55 -0.22
C SER A 35 4.07 14.34 -0.17
N GLY A 36 4.48 13.85 -1.33
CA GLY A 36 5.30 12.66 -1.45
C GLY A 36 4.58 11.55 -2.20
N LYS A 37 4.88 10.30 -1.88
CA LYS A 37 4.30 9.17 -2.58
C LYS A 37 2.85 8.93 -2.17
N PRO A 38 1.94 8.71 -3.13
CA PRO A 38 0.59 8.28 -2.79
C PRO A 38 0.60 6.96 -2.02
N VAL A 39 -0.35 6.79 -1.12
CA VAL A 39 -0.48 5.56 -0.34
C VAL A 39 -1.78 4.86 -0.73
N ILE A 40 -1.67 3.59 -1.10
CA ILE A 40 -2.81 2.76 -1.51
C ILE A 40 -2.95 1.63 -0.51
N ARG A 41 -4.13 1.51 0.10
CA ARG A 41 -4.42 0.41 1.02
C ARG A 41 -5.19 -0.68 0.30
N VAL A 42 -4.78 -1.91 0.52
CA VAL A 42 -5.43 -3.10 -0.03
C VAL A 42 -5.73 -4.09 1.09
N SER A 43 -6.58 -5.07 0.80
CA SER A 43 -6.90 -6.14 1.76
C SER A 43 -5.71 -7.09 1.90
N ARG A 44 -5.45 -7.53 3.13
CA ARG A 44 -4.39 -8.51 3.42
C ARG A 44 -4.59 -9.85 2.70
N ASP A 45 -5.82 -10.16 2.32
CA ASP A 45 -6.15 -11.42 1.66
C ASP A 45 -6.06 -11.33 0.15
N SER A 46 -5.67 -10.17 -0.38
CA SER A 46 -5.63 -9.95 -1.82
C SER A 46 -4.43 -10.65 -2.47
N PRO A 47 -4.54 -11.02 -3.75
CA PRO A 47 -3.42 -11.67 -4.47
C PRO A 47 -2.13 -10.87 -4.47
N CYS A 48 -2.21 -9.53 -4.49
CA CYS A 48 -1.03 -8.68 -4.43
C CYS A 48 -0.21 -8.96 -3.17
N VAL A 49 -0.87 -9.06 -2.02
CA VAL A 49 -0.19 -9.32 -0.75
C VAL A 49 0.48 -10.70 -0.77
N SER A 50 -0.23 -11.71 -1.26
CA SER A 50 0.35 -13.05 -1.38
C SER A 50 1.57 -13.08 -2.28
N HIS A 51 1.52 -12.31 -3.37
CA HIS A 51 2.62 -12.24 -4.32
C HIS A 51 3.87 -11.59 -3.73
N PHE A 52 3.71 -10.52 -2.96
CA PHE A 52 4.85 -9.74 -2.44
C PHE A 52 5.29 -10.13 -1.04
N ARG A 53 4.51 -10.92 -0.31
CA ARG A 53 4.87 -11.32 1.05
C ARG A 53 6.20 -12.07 1.04
N GLY A 54 7.15 -11.57 1.85
CA GLY A 54 8.46 -12.20 1.95
C GLY A 54 9.41 -11.91 0.81
N LYS A 55 9.00 -11.11 -0.18
CA LYS A 55 9.85 -10.74 -1.31
C LYS A 55 10.39 -9.31 -1.14
N LYS A 56 9.83 -8.37 -1.90
CA LYS A 56 10.27 -6.97 -1.85
C LYS A 56 9.50 -6.15 -0.83
N SER A 57 8.56 -6.77 -0.15
CA SER A 57 7.77 -6.10 0.86
C SER A 57 8.51 -6.07 2.19
N GLY A 58 8.15 -5.12 3.03
CA GLY A 58 8.65 -5.01 4.38
C GLY A 58 7.52 -4.70 5.33
N TYR A 59 7.82 -4.67 6.62
CA TYR A 59 6.85 -4.29 7.63
C TYR A 59 7.26 -2.96 8.23
N THR A 60 6.37 -1.99 8.18
CA THR A 60 6.68 -0.61 8.55
C THR A 60 6.23 -0.23 9.94
N MET A 61 5.25 -0.93 10.51
CA MET A 61 4.77 -0.64 11.85
C MET A 61 4.01 -1.82 12.44
N THR A 62 3.94 -1.83 13.75
CA THR A 62 3.06 -2.73 14.50
C THR A 62 2.14 -1.88 15.36
N GLY A 63 1.01 -2.45 15.74
CA GLY A 63 0.04 -1.76 16.57
C GLY A 63 -0.91 -2.72 17.24
N ILE A 64 -1.85 -2.15 18.01
CA ILE A 64 -2.92 -2.90 18.65
C ILE A 64 -4.21 -2.16 18.37
N ASP A 65 -5.21 -2.87 17.87
CA ASP A 65 -6.54 -2.32 17.68
C ASP A 65 -7.56 -3.21 18.41
N HIS A 66 -8.85 -2.97 18.15
CA HIS A 66 -9.91 -3.73 18.83
C HIS A 66 -9.94 -5.20 18.42
N GLN A 67 -9.23 -5.58 17.36
CA GLN A 67 -9.10 -6.98 16.93
C GLN A 67 -7.81 -7.62 17.41
N GLY A 68 -6.96 -6.87 18.13
CA GLY A 68 -5.72 -7.37 18.67
C GLY A 68 -4.50 -6.75 18.01
N ARG A 69 -3.39 -7.45 18.07
CA ARG A 69 -2.13 -6.97 17.49
C ARG A 69 -2.12 -7.13 15.98
N TYR A 70 -1.53 -6.16 15.32
CA TYR A 70 -1.34 -6.21 13.87
C TYR A 70 0.01 -5.62 13.48
N ARG A 71 0.43 -5.91 12.26
CA ARG A 71 1.57 -5.26 11.63
C ARG A 71 1.13 -4.77 10.25
N GLN A 72 1.81 -3.74 9.77
CA GLN A 72 1.54 -3.20 8.46
C GLN A 72 2.62 -3.67 7.49
N GLY A 73 2.19 -4.33 6.44
CA GLY A 73 3.05 -4.65 5.32
C GLY A 73 3.07 -3.53 4.31
N GLU A 74 4.13 -3.45 3.54
CA GLU A 74 4.31 -2.40 2.56
C GLU A 74 5.12 -2.91 1.38
N VAL A 75 4.74 -2.46 0.19
CA VAL A 75 5.54 -2.66 -1.03
C VAL A 75 5.44 -1.37 -1.86
N GLU A 76 6.52 -1.01 -2.52
CA GLU A 76 6.51 0.12 -3.44
C GLU A 76 6.18 -0.36 -4.85
N MET A 77 5.27 0.34 -5.51
CA MET A 77 4.80 -0.03 -6.83
C MET A 77 4.45 1.24 -7.62
N TYR A 78 5.10 1.44 -8.76
CA TYR A 78 4.85 2.59 -9.65
C TYR A 78 4.89 3.94 -8.93
N GLY A 79 5.84 4.12 -8.00
CA GLY A 79 5.96 5.36 -7.27
C GLY A 79 4.97 5.54 -6.13
N CYS A 80 4.17 4.52 -5.84
CA CYS A 80 3.20 4.52 -4.75
C CYS A 80 3.60 3.53 -3.67
N ARG A 81 3.11 3.76 -2.45
CA ARG A 81 3.25 2.82 -1.35
C ARG A 81 1.96 2.03 -1.26
N VAL A 82 2.05 0.72 -1.42
CA VAL A 82 0.90 -0.18 -1.26
C VAL A 82 1.02 -0.83 0.11
N ILE A 83 0.00 -0.65 0.94
CA ILE A 83 0.03 -1.11 2.33
C ILE A 83 -1.16 -2.02 2.64
N TRP A 84 -0.97 -2.89 3.63
CA TRP A 84 -2.02 -3.75 4.16
C TRP A 84 -1.74 -4.02 5.64
N SER A 85 -2.78 -4.41 6.37
CA SER A 85 -2.63 -4.79 7.78
C SER A 85 -2.77 -6.29 7.93
N GLU A 86 -1.89 -6.91 8.70
CA GLU A 86 -1.94 -8.33 9.01
C GLU A 86 -2.12 -8.51 10.51
N SER A 87 -3.07 -9.39 10.88
CA SER A 87 -3.25 -9.74 12.28
C SER A 87 -2.10 -10.61 12.74
N LEU A 88 -1.60 -10.35 13.94
CA LEU A 88 -0.58 -11.18 14.58
C LEU A 88 -1.19 -12.25 15.50
N LEU A 89 -2.52 -12.24 15.62
CA LEU A 89 -3.23 -13.28 16.38
C LEU A 89 -3.57 -14.44 15.46
N HIS A 90 -3.43 -15.62 16.00
CA HIS A 90 -3.71 -16.85 15.28
C HIS A 90 -4.85 -17.60 15.93
#